data_078abde1425a6bd65cbc90b59c4915ae
#
_entry.id   078abde1425a6bd65cbc90b59c4915ae
#
_cell.length_a   1.000
_cell.length_b   1.000
_cell.length_c   1.000
_cell.angle_alpha   90.00
_cell.angle_beta   90.00
_cell.angle_gamma   90.00
#
_symmetry.space_group_name_H-M   'P 1'
#
loop_
_entity.id
_entity.type
_entity.pdbx_description
1 polymer ?
#
loop_
_entity_poly.entity_id
_entity_poly.type
_entity_poly.pdbx_seq_one_letter_code
_entity_poly.pdbx_strand_id
1 'polypeptide(L)'
;MLTPSLYFLVLMPERVYLLRGNHKSRYCTRRYGFKKEVQTKYGNQSEDVYNKFLECFKELPLASVITDRVYTTHGGLFRSIHAATVSSGKPKRKKTQRVDLGSLADLSQVRRACIDSHPKGPNILLNDILWSKPSNIDGLRGNAGRKLGLWWGPDCTETFLKQHNLKVIFQIIII
;
A
#
# COMPACT_ATOMS: atom_id res chain seq x y z
N MET A 1 7.18 -4.69 18.34
CA MET A 1 6.48 -5.81 17.62
C MET A 1 7.01 -6.14 16.22
N LEU A 2 7.88 -5.33 15.59
CA LEU A 2 8.45 -5.64 14.25
C LEU A 2 9.63 -6.62 14.28
N THR A 3 10.39 -6.62 15.34
CA THR A 3 11.59 -7.46 15.49
C THR A 3 11.29 -8.97 15.39
N PRO A 4 10.25 -9.53 16.03
CA PRO A 4 9.93 -10.95 15.88
C PRO A 4 9.58 -11.35 14.45
N SER A 5 8.78 -10.52 13.74
CA SER A 5 8.37 -10.83 12.37
C SER A 5 9.56 -10.83 11.40
N LEU A 6 10.49 -9.87 11.54
CA LEU A 6 11.72 -9.83 10.75
C LEU A 6 12.66 -10.99 11.09
N TYR A 7 12.73 -11.37 12.37
CA TYR A 7 13.48 -12.54 12.81
C TYR A 7 12.98 -13.83 12.15
N PHE A 8 11.66 -14.06 12.16
CA PHE A 8 11.08 -15.23 11.49
C PHE A 8 11.26 -15.20 9.97
N LEU A 9 11.22 -14.02 9.33
CA LEU A 9 11.51 -13.87 7.91
C LEU A 9 12.93 -14.33 7.58
N VAL A 10 13.92 -13.96 8.42
CA VAL A 10 15.32 -14.34 8.23
C VAL A 10 15.53 -15.85 8.47
N LEU A 11 14.90 -16.40 9.50
CA LEU A 11 15.05 -17.82 9.85
C LEU A 11 14.30 -18.77 8.91
N MET A 12 13.17 -18.31 8.35
CA MET A 12 12.29 -19.14 7.54
C MET A 12 11.86 -18.40 6.26
N PRO A 13 12.80 -18.01 5.38
CA PRO A 13 12.53 -17.13 4.24
C PRO A 13 11.54 -17.74 3.23
N GLU A 14 11.42 -19.08 3.19
CA GLU A 14 10.49 -19.78 2.30
C GLU A 14 9.11 -20.02 2.92
N ARG A 15 8.91 -19.65 4.19
CA ARG A 15 7.66 -19.90 4.91
C ARG A 15 7.02 -18.64 5.48
N VAL A 16 7.79 -17.58 5.65
CA VAL A 16 7.33 -16.33 6.24
C VAL A 16 7.42 -15.21 5.21
N TYR A 17 6.28 -14.61 4.89
CA TYR A 17 6.17 -13.54 3.93
C TYR A 17 5.58 -12.32 4.63
N LEU A 18 6.25 -11.18 4.53
CA LEU A 18 5.80 -9.92 5.11
C LEU A 18 5.34 -8.98 4.01
N LEU A 19 4.20 -8.33 4.22
CA LEU A 19 3.73 -7.25 3.36
C LEU A 19 3.95 -5.90 4.03
N ARG A 20 4.20 -4.90 3.20
CA ARG A 20 4.36 -3.52 3.65
C ARG A 20 3.01 -2.93 4.05
N GLY A 21 2.91 -2.48 5.31
CA GLY A 21 1.75 -1.72 5.80
C GLY A 21 1.92 -0.22 5.63
N ASN A 22 0.82 0.51 5.72
CA ASN A 22 0.77 1.97 5.55
C ASN A 22 1.60 2.75 6.59
N HIS A 23 1.78 2.20 7.79
CA HIS A 23 2.61 2.82 8.82
C HIS A 23 4.12 2.62 8.62
N LYS A 24 4.55 1.97 7.55
CA LYS A 24 5.96 1.77 7.20
C LYS A 24 6.52 2.90 6.33
N SER A 25 6.01 4.13 6.50
CA SER A 25 6.54 5.35 5.91
C SER A 25 7.36 6.15 6.91
N ARG A 26 8.25 7.02 6.44
CA ARG A 26 9.01 7.93 7.30
C ARG A 26 8.09 8.85 8.09
N TYR A 27 7.04 9.35 7.45
CA TYR A 27 6.04 10.18 8.11
C TYR A 27 5.34 9.43 9.26
N CYS A 28 4.77 8.26 8.99
CA CYS A 28 4.02 7.50 10.00
C CYS A 28 4.92 7.01 11.15
N THR A 29 6.13 6.53 10.85
CA THR A 29 7.08 6.05 11.87
C THR A 29 7.52 7.15 12.82
N ARG A 30 7.62 8.40 12.34
CA ARG A 30 7.87 9.57 13.19
C ARG A 30 6.63 9.98 13.98
N ARG A 31 5.47 10.04 13.32
CA ARG A 31 4.23 10.55 13.91
C ARG A 31 3.65 9.62 14.97
N TYR A 32 3.75 8.31 14.79
CA TYR A 32 3.14 7.29 15.65
C TYR A 32 4.15 6.62 16.62
N GLY A 33 5.26 7.27 16.87
CA GLY A 33 6.14 6.94 18.00
C GLY A 33 7.21 5.88 17.72
N PHE A 34 7.23 5.20 16.56
CA PHE A 34 8.23 4.19 16.24
C PHE A 34 9.67 4.76 16.29
N LYS A 35 9.91 5.95 15.72
CA LYS A 35 11.22 6.60 15.80
C LYS A 35 11.63 6.85 17.26
N LYS A 36 10.70 7.29 18.11
CA LYS A 36 10.93 7.53 19.52
C LYS A 36 11.25 6.23 20.27
N GLU A 37 10.54 5.13 19.94
CA GLU A 37 10.83 3.80 20.50
C GLU A 37 12.26 3.35 20.16
N VAL A 38 12.69 3.52 18.92
CA VAL A 38 14.06 3.21 18.48
C VAL A 38 15.07 4.07 19.24
N GLN A 39 14.81 5.37 19.40
CA GLN A 39 15.67 6.26 20.15
C GLN A 39 15.84 5.82 21.62
N THR A 40 14.75 5.44 22.27
CA THR A 40 14.79 4.97 23.66
C THR A 40 15.57 3.66 23.81
N LYS A 41 15.46 2.75 22.82
CA LYS A 41 16.09 1.42 22.90
C LYS A 41 17.57 1.40 22.51
N TYR A 42 17.98 2.25 21.58
CA TYR A 42 19.31 2.17 20.96
C TYR A 42 20.20 3.39 21.23
N GLY A 43 19.71 4.40 21.95
CA GLY A 43 20.50 5.56 22.39
C GLY A 43 21.30 6.20 21.25
N ASN A 44 22.61 6.27 21.38
CA ASN A 44 23.51 6.89 20.40
C ASN A 44 23.50 6.21 19.01
N GLN A 45 23.12 4.93 18.92
CA GLN A 45 23.02 4.19 17.66
C GLN A 45 21.64 4.32 16.99
N SER A 46 20.72 5.04 17.61
CA SER A 46 19.31 5.08 17.22
C SER A 46 19.06 5.58 15.79
N GLU A 47 19.84 6.55 15.32
CA GLU A 47 19.63 7.09 13.97
C GLU A 47 20.03 6.07 12.89
N ASP A 48 21.15 5.37 13.08
CA ASP A 48 21.59 4.30 12.16
C ASP A 48 20.59 3.14 12.14
N VAL A 49 20.17 2.69 13.33
CA VAL A 49 19.16 1.63 13.45
C VAL A 49 17.84 2.05 12.80
N TYR A 50 17.39 3.28 13.03
CA TYR A 50 16.17 3.79 12.41
C TYR A 50 16.27 3.84 10.89
N ASN A 51 17.40 4.28 10.34
CA ASN A 51 17.62 4.30 8.90
C ASN A 51 17.64 2.88 8.30
N LYS A 52 18.24 1.90 8.98
CA LYS A 52 18.18 0.48 8.56
C LYS A 52 16.76 -0.07 8.54
N PHE A 53 15.91 0.29 9.52
CA PHE A 53 14.49 -0.04 9.46
C PHE A 53 13.79 0.58 8.25
N LEU A 54 14.07 1.85 7.92
CA LEU A 54 13.48 2.50 6.75
C LEU A 54 13.94 1.84 5.44
N GLU A 55 15.18 1.42 5.33
CA GLU A 55 15.68 0.64 4.19
C GLU A 55 14.93 -0.70 4.08
N CYS A 56 14.82 -1.44 5.17
CA CYS A 56 14.06 -2.68 5.21
C CYS A 56 12.59 -2.47 4.78
N PHE A 57 11.93 -1.40 5.23
CA PHE A 57 10.53 -1.11 4.85
C PHE A 57 10.36 -0.83 3.36
N LYS A 58 11.35 -0.27 2.69
CA LYS A 58 11.33 -0.05 1.23
C LYS A 58 11.32 -1.38 0.46
N GLU A 59 11.99 -2.39 0.99
CA GLU A 59 12.11 -3.69 0.34
C GLU A 59 10.89 -4.59 0.55
N LEU A 60 10.02 -4.30 1.53
CA LEU A 60 8.82 -5.10 1.76
C LEU A 60 7.88 -5.07 0.55
N PRO A 61 7.38 -6.23 0.07
CA PRO A 61 6.37 -6.32 -0.97
C PRO A 61 5.09 -5.56 -0.59
N LEU A 62 4.40 -5.01 -1.60
CA LEU A 62 3.14 -4.28 -1.42
C LEU A 62 1.93 -5.20 -1.43
N ALA A 63 2.03 -6.27 -2.19
CA ALA A 63 1.01 -7.30 -2.30
C ALA A 63 1.65 -8.64 -2.68
N SER A 64 0.87 -9.72 -2.58
CA SER A 64 1.27 -11.05 -3.00
C SER A 64 0.08 -11.76 -3.64
N VAL A 65 0.38 -12.65 -4.59
CA VAL A 65 -0.59 -13.61 -5.13
C VAL A 65 -0.18 -15.00 -4.68
N ILE A 66 -1.05 -15.68 -3.95
CA ILE A 66 -0.79 -17.01 -3.39
C ILE A 66 -1.51 -18.03 -4.28
N THR A 67 -0.76 -19.02 -4.79
CA THR A 67 -1.25 -20.13 -5.63
C THR A 67 -2.11 -19.68 -6.83
N ASP A 68 -1.82 -18.50 -7.38
CA ASP A 68 -2.57 -17.84 -8.48
C ASP A 68 -4.08 -17.67 -8.20
N ARG A 69 -4.46 -17.64 -6.91
CA ARG A 69 -5.87 -17.57 -6.48
C ARG A 69 -6.18 -16.51 -5.45
N VAL A 70 -5.26 -16.21 -4.57
CA VAL A 70 -5.49 -15.31 -3.44
C VAL A 70 -4.64 -14.08 -3.59
N TYR A 71 -5.25 -12.92 -3.76
CA TYR A 71 -4.55 -11.64 -3.72
C TYR A 71 -4.49 -11.14 -2.28
N THR A 72 -3.30 -10.88 -1.79
CA THR A 72 -3.10 -10.36 -0.43
C THR A 72 -2.47 -8.98 -0.47
N THR A 73 -3.00 -8.06 0.33
CA THR A 73 -2.55 -6.66 0.36
C THR A 73 -2.90 -6.02 1.71
N HIS A 74 -2.23 -4.92 2.05
CA HIS A 74 -2.55 -4.18 3.27
C HIS A 74 -3.75 -3.24 3.09
N GLY A 75 -3.69 -2.33 2.12
CA GLY A 75 -4.75 -1.34 1.91
C GLY A 75 -5.86 -1.82 0.97
N GLY A 76 -5.53 -2.41 -0.17
CA GLY A 76 -6.52 -2.98 -1.08
C GLY A 76 -6.32 -2.66 -2.56
N LEU A 77 -7.44 -2.41 -3.25
CA LEU A 77 -7.44 -2.08 -4.67
C LEU A 77 -6.98 -0.65 -4.93
N PHE A 78 -6.52 -0.40 -6.14
CA PHE A 78 -5.85 0.82 -6.55
C PHE A 78 -6.28 1.24 -7.96
N ARG A 79 -5.99 2.47 -8.33
CA ARG A 79 -6.25 3.00 -9.69
C ARG A 79 -5.28 2.47 -10.72
N SER A 80 -5.64 2.51 -12.00
CA SER A 80 -4.72 2.23 -13.08
C SER A 80 -3.63 3.31 -13.22
N ILE A 81 -2.48 2.94 -13.79
CA ILE A 81 -1.39 3.89 -14.12
C ILE A 81 -1.86 4.95 -15.09
N HIS A 82 -2.70 4.59 -16.06
CA HIS A 82 -3.25 5.54 -17.04
C HIS A 82 -4.13 6.61 -16.37
N ALA A 83 -4.94 6.22 -15.37
CA ALA A 83 -5.71 7.18 -14.58
C ALA A 83 -4.83 8.10 -13.72
N ALA A 84 -3.66 7.64 -13.30
CA ALA A 84 -2.70 8.41 -12.52
C ALA A 84 -2.02 9.51 -13.35
N THR A 85 -1.75 9.27 -14.62
CA THR A 85 -1.09 10.23 -15.53
C THR A 85 -2.01 11.37 -15.98
N VAL A 86 -3.30 11.09 -16.12
CA VAL A 86 -4.30 12.10 -16.55
C VAL A 86 -4.58 13.14 -15.46
N SER A 87 -4.36 12.82 -14.19
CA SER A 87 -4.61 13.76 -13.08
C SER A 87 -3.56 14.89 -12.94
N SER A 88 -2.51 14.91 -13.76
CA SER A 88 -1.47 15.96 -13.76
C SER A 88 -1.81 17.20 -14.62
N GLY A 89 -2.92 17.18 -15.37
CA GLY A 89 -3.40 18.31 -16.18
C GLY A 89 -4.30 19.26 -15.40
N LYS A 90 -4.30 20.58 -15.78
CA LYS A 90 -5.17 21.62 -15.18
C LYS A 90 -6.64 21.17 -15.21
N PRO A 91 -7.40 21.33 -14.13
CA PRO A 91 -8.78 20.86 -14.04
C PRO A 91 -9.69 21.64 -14.99
N LYS A 92 -10.06 21.06 -16.11
CA LYS A 92 -11.21 21.51 -16.89
C LYS A 92 -12.46 20.92 -16.26
N ARG A 93 -13.31 21.79 -15.68
CA ARG A 93 -14.69 21.56 -15.18
C ARG A 93 -14.94 20.23 -14.42
N LYS A 94 -15.59 20.33 -13.25
CA LYS A 94 -16.13 19.26 -12.40
C LYS A 94 -16.95 18.22 -13.19
N LYS A 95 -16.30 17.29 -13.91
CA LYS A 95 -16.83 15.98 -14.16
C LYS A 95 -16.25 15.08 -13.09
N THR A 96 -17.08 14.36 -12.37
CA THR A 96 -16.68 13.28 -11.46
C THR A 96 -15.74 12.37 -12.25
N GLN A 97 -14.44 12.50 -12.01
CA GLN A 97 -13.43 11.78 -12.77
C GLN A 97 -13.57 10.32 -12.34
N ARG A 98 -14.14 9.48 -13.23
CA ARG A 98 -14.15 8.05 -13.03
C ARG A 98 -12.69 7.62 -12.90
N VAL A 99 -12.38 6.97 -11.81
CA VAL A 99 -11.06 6.39 -11.56
C VAL A 99 -11.11 4.96 -12.07
N ASP A 100 -10.30 4.64 -13.06
CA ASP A 100 -10.24 3.28 -13.58
C ASP A 100 -9.49 2.36 -12.62
N LEU A 101 -9.99 1.14 -12.47
CA LEU A 101 -9.41 0.10 -11.62
C LEU A 101 -8.05 -0.35 -12.18
N GLY A 102 -7.05 -0.47 -11.31
CA GLY A 102 -5.72 -0.96 -11.65
C GLY A 102 -5.67 -2.47 -11.82
N SER A 103 -4.63 -2.92 -12.49
CA SER A 103 -4.35 -4.33 -12.79
C SER A 103 -3.09 -4.83 -12.08
N LEU A 104 -2.85 -6.16 -12.05
CA LEU A 104 -1.59 -6.71 -11.56
C LEU A 104 -0.39 -6.24 -12.39
N ALA A 105 -0.58 -5.94 -13.68
CA ALA A 105 0.45 -5.34 -14.51
C ALA A 105 0.80 -3.91 -14.08
N ASP A 106 -0.19 -3.10 -13.70
CA ASP A 106 0.05 -1.78 -13.11
C ASP A 106 0.81 -1.90 -11.78
N LEU A 107 0.44 -2.88 -10.94
CA LEU A 107 1.10 -3.14 -9.66
C LEU A 107 2.59 -3.46 -9.84
N SER A 108 2.96 -4.24 -10.85
CA SER A 108 4.36 -4.60 -11.12
C SER A 108 5.25 -3.41 -11.49
N GLN A 109 4.67 -2.30 -11.94
CA GLN A 109 5.37 -1.07 -12.29
C GLN A 109 5.52 -0.08 -11.13
N VAL A 110 4.91 -0.37 -9.98
CA VAL A 110 4.99 0.52 -8.82
C VAL A 110 6.40 0.54 -8.23
N ARG A 111 6.97 1.73 -8.09
CA ARG A 111 8.27 1.93 -7.43
C ARG A 111 8.14 1.74 -5.92
N ARG A 112 8.25 0.50 -5.44
CA ARG A 112 8.17 0.18 -4.01
C ARG A 112 9.28 0.79 -3.16
N ALA A 113 10.45 1.06 -3.73
CA ALA A 113 11.60 1.66 -3.04
C ALA A 113 11.35 3.10 -2.50
N CYS A 114 10.20 3.70 -2.82
CA CYS A 114 9.80 4.97 -2.21
C CYS A 114 9.27 4.74 -0.78
N ILE A 115 9.86 5.42 0.20
CA ILE A 115 9.45 5.26 1.61
C ILE A 115 8.19 6.06 1.95
N ASP A 116 8.00 7.21 1.33
CA ASP A 116 6.84 8.08 1.54
C ASP A 116 5.99 8.13 0.28
N SER A 117 4.71 7.79 0.43
CA SER A 117 3.72 7.94 -0.63
C SER A 117 3.14 9.35 -0.59
N HIS A 118 3.06 10.00 -1.75
CA HIS A 118 2.38 11.28 -1.89
C HIS A 118 0.99 11.08 -2.52
N PRO A 119 -0.03 11.84 -2.08
CA PRO A 119 -1.38 11.73 -2.65
C PRO A 119 -1.49 12.22 -4.10
N LYS A 120 -0.40 12.74 -4.65
CA LYS A 120 -0.30 13.21 -6.04
C LYS A 120 1.06 12.82 -6.62
N GLY A 121 1.10 12.66 -7.96
CA GLY A 121 2.35 12.37 -8.68
C GLY A 121 2.64 10.88 -8.86
N PRO A 122 3.87 10.50 -9.21
CA PRO A 122 4.23 9.15 -9.68
C PRO A 122 4.03 8.04 -8.63
N ASN A 123 3.89 8.40 -7.36
CA ASN A 123 3.72 7.43 -6.25
C ASN A 123 2.27 7.28 -5.78
N ILE A 124 1.29 7.77 -6.57
CA ILE A 124 -0.13 7.72 -6.19
C ILE A 124 -0.64 6.28 -6.06
N LEU A 125 -0.14 5.34 -6.86
CA LEU A 125 -0.49 3.93 -6.77
C LEU A 125 -0.02 3.32 -5.45
N LEU A 126 1.22 3.63 -5.03
CA LEU A 126 1.73 3.20 -3.73
C LEU A 126 0.82 3.68 -2.60
N ASN A 127 0.33 4.92 -2.71
CA ASN A 127 -0.61 5.47 -1.75
C ASN A 127 -1.95 4.70 -1.76
N ASP A 128 -2.51 4.42 -2.93
CA ASP A 128 -3.75 3.66 -3.04
C ASP A 128 -3.59 2.25 -2.43
N ILE A 129 -2.57 1.50 -2.83
CA ILE A 129 -2.32 0.12 -2.35
C ILE A 129 -2.21 0.07 -0.82
N LEU A 130 -1.63 1.09 -0.20
CA LEU A 130 -1.41 1.13 1.24
C LEU A 130 -2.59 1.70 2.04
N TRP A 131 -3.46 2.54 1.44
CA TRP A 131 -4.45 3.33 2.18
C TRP A 131 -5.90 3.12 1.74
N SER A 132 -6.16 2.42 0.63
CA SER A 132 -7.50 2.16 0.16
C SER A 132 -8.29 1.26 1.10
N LYS A 133 -9.62 1.34 1.04
CA LYS A 133 -10.54 0.57 1.89
C LYS A 133 -11.76 0.10 1.09
N PRO A 134 -12.34 -1.05 1.44
CA PRO A 134 -13.59 -1.52 0.85
C PRO A 134 -14.76 -0.63 1.28
N SER A 135 -15.78 -0.63 0.47
CA SER A 135 -17.04 0.10 0.65
C SER A 135 -18.20 -0.80 0.22
N ASN A 136 -19.36 -0.61 0.83
CA ASN A 136 -20.61 -1.28 0.43
C ASN A 136 -21.29 -0.61 -0.80
N ILE A 137 -20.70 0.47 -1.32
CA ILE A 137 -21.24 1.22 -2.45
C ILE A 137 -20.33 0.99 -3.65
N ASP A 138 -20.91 0.62 -4.78
CA ASP A 138 -20.21 0.36 -6.03
C ASP A 138 -19.37 1.53 -6.51
N GLY A 139 -18.33 1.21 -7.28
CA GLY A 139 -17.40 2.14 -7.90
C GLY A 139 -16.12 2.39 -7.14
N LEU A 140 -15.16 2.96 -7.86
CA LEU A 140 -13.86 3.37 -7.35
C LEU A 140 -13.85 4.89 -7.12
N ARG A 141 -13.61 5.32 -5.88
CA ARG A 141 -13.74 6.72 -5.47
C ARG A 141 -12.58 7.16 -4.59
N GLY A 142 -12.20 8.43 -4.70
CA GLY A 142 -11.25 9.03 -3.76
C GLY A 142 -11.78 9.04 -2.32
N ASN A 143 -10.92 8.72 -1.36
CA ASN A 143 -11.25 8.82 0.06
C ASN A 143 -11.17 10.29 0.52
N ALA A 144 -12.28 11.00 0.44
CA ALA A 144 -12.34 12.42 0.78
C ALA A 144 -12.00 12.70 2.26
N GLY A 145 -12.34 11.78 3.17
CA GLY A 145 -12.13 11.95 4.61
C GLY A 145 -10.64 11.90 5.00
N ARG A 146 -9.87 11.01 4.38
CA ARG A 146 -8.43 10.87 4.65
C ARG A 146 -7.54 11.59 3.64
N LYS A 147 -8.08 11.99 2.49
CA LYS A 147 -7.33 12.50 1.32
C LYS A 147 -6.22 11.53 0.83
N LEU A 148 -6.28 10.28 1.25
CA LEU A 148 -5.33 9.21 0.97
C LEU A 148 -6.09 7.94 0.61
N GLY A 149 -5.62 7.20 -0.44
CA GLY A 149 -6.22 5.98 -0.91
C GLY A 149 -7.59 6.18 -1.55
N LEU A 150 -8.25 5.07 -1.82
CA LEU A 150 -9.56 5.01 -2.49
C LEU A 150 -10.56 4.24 -1.62
N TRP A 151 -11.82 4.44 -1.90
CA TRP A 151 -12.90 3.51 -1.57
C TRP A 151 -13.22 2.69 -2.81
N TRP A 152 -13.32 1.36 -2.68
CA TRP A 152 -13.75 0.48 -3.78
C TRP A 152 -14.97 -0.34 -3.37
N GLY A 153 -15.92 -0.48 -4.30
CA GLY A 153 -17.15 -1.23 -4.11
C GLY A 153 -17.04 -2.73 -4.44
N PRO A 154 -18.13 -3.48 -4.25
CA PRO A 154 -18.23 -4.89 -4.62
C PRO A 154 -17.94 -5.14 -6.11
N ASP A 155 -18.43 -4.28 -6.99
CA ASP A 155 -18.20 -4.29 -8.44
C ASP A 155 -16.71 -4.26 -8.82
N CYS A 156 -15.93 -3.47 -8.10
CA CYS A 156 -14.47 -3.41 -8.28
C CYS A 156 -13.81 -4.71 -7.85
N THR A 157 -14.27 -5.31 -6.74
CA THR A 157 -13.77 -6.60 -6.25
C THR A 157 -14.03 -7.70 -7.27
N GLU A 158 -15.26 -7.82 -7.76
CA GLU A 158 -15.65 -8.81 -8.76
C GLU A 158 -14.87 -8.64 -10.06
N THR A 159 -14.75 -7.40 -10.54
CA THR A 159 -14.00 -7.07 -11.76
C THR A 159 -12.54 -7.48 -11.63
N PHE A 160 -11.89 -7.12 -10.52
CA PHE A 160 -10.47 -7.45 -10.28
C PHE A 160 -10.25 -8.96 -10.19
N LEU A 161 -11.09 -9.67 -9.44
CA LEU A 161 -11.01 -11.11 -9.30
C LEU A 161 -11.19 -11.83 -10.64
N LYS A 162 -12.21 -11.43 -11.41
CA LYS A 162 -12.49 -12.01 -12.73
C LYS A 162 -11.36 -11.74 -13.73
N GLN A 163 -10.87 -10.49 -13.79
CA GLN A 163 -9.79 -10.08 -14.70
C GLN A 163 -8.51 -10.87 -14.48
N HIS A 164 -8.21 -11.23 -13.24
CA HIS A 164 -6.96 -11.90 -12.87
C HIS A 164 -7.13 -13.37 -12.53
N ASN A 165 -8.29 -13.98 -12.77
CA ASN A 165 -8.62 -15.36 -12.42
C ASN A 165 -8.36 -15.70 -10.95
N LEU A 166 -8.61 -14.74 -10.08
CA LEU A 166 -8.46 -14.86 -8.63
C LEU A 166 -9.76 -15.28 -7.96
N LYS A 167 -9.70 -15.80 -6.75
CA LYS A 167 -10.86 -16.27 -5.97
C LYS A 167 -11.21 -15.33 -4.82
N VAL A 168 -10.21 -14.70 -4.23
CA VAL A 168 -10.41 -13.87 -3.03
C VAL A 168 -9.35 -12.77 -2.91
N ILE A 169 -9.75 -11.65 -2.32
CA ILE A 169 -8.84 -10.60 -1.85
C ILE A 169 -8.75 -10.71 -0.34
N PHE A 170 -7.52 -10.87 0.16
CA PHE A 170 -7.22 -10.87 1.59
C PHE A 170 -6.63 -9.51 1.97
N GLN A 171 -7.37 -8.74 2.74
CA GLN A 171 -6.92 -7.45 3.23
C GLN A 171 -6.58 -7.56 4.72
N ILE A 172 -5.37 -7.17 5.11
CA ILE A 172 -4.94 -7.18 6.51
C ILE A 172 -4.92 -5.74 7.01
N ILE A 173 -5.96 -5.35 7.73
CA ILE A 173 -6.01 -4.07 8.45
C ILE A 173 -5.73 -4.37 9.93
N ILE A 174 -4.64 -3.81 10.45
CA ILE A 174 -4.43 -3.74 11.88
C ILE A 174 -5.16 -2.49 12.36
N ILE A 175 -6.19 -2.68 13.16
CA ILE A 175 -6.98 -1.61 13.80
C ILE A 175 -6.23 -1.13 15.03
#